data_6245f1c8c1fff00ad76dac67f84b7d6c
#
_entry.id   6245f1c8c1fff00ad76dac67f84b7d6c
#
_cell.length_a   1.000
_cell.length_b   1.000
_cell.length_c   1.000
_cell.angle_alpha   90.00
_cell.angle_beta   90.00
_cell.angle_gamma   90.00
#
_symmetry.space_group_name_H-M   'P 1'
#
loop_
_entity.id
_entity.type
_entity.pdbx_description
1 polymer ?
#
loop_
_entity_poly.entity_id
_entity_poly.type
_entity_poly.pdbx_seq_one_letter_code
_entity_poly.pdbx_strand_id
1 'polypeptide(L)'
;LELAVHLPLMEFGDEGQSLARLTGAVDAARECGFAAVSANDHFLFQAPWLDGPTALAAVIERSGAMELATTVALVALRGPVPLAKTLAALDLLSDGRVIAGVGPGSSERDYDAIGVAYEERWERFDEAVAILRSLLRDAPPPEACRHYALPGARLAPAARRAGGIPIWIGSWGSKAGLRRVARLGDGWLASAYNTTPDGFTVAKQALSEQLDACGRDPDRFPNALATMWTWVTEDARDADRVLREVLAPMLKRDPDALRDQLCIGPAERCAELLSRYAQAGCERVYLWPLGDEPRQIELAATAVLPAVAAHRTGLSAASRASQHASG
;
A
#
# COMPACT_ATOMS: atom_id res chain seq x y z
N LEU A 1 11.34 -6.21 8.70
CA LEU A 1 10.69 -5.39 7.68
C LEU A 1 10.69 -6.16 6.37
N GLU A 2 9.51 -6.39 5.80
CA GLU A 2 9.37 -6.98 4.47
C GLU A 2 9.38 -5.90 3.40
N LEU A 3 9.98 -6.20 2.24
CA LEU A 3 9.84 -5.35 1.06
C LEU A 3 8.80 -5.94 0.12
N ALA A 4 8.01 -5.05 -0.45
CA ALA A 4 7.06 -5.29 -1.52
C ALA A 4 7.23 -4.24 -2.61
N VAL A 5 6.78 -4.49 -3.83
CA VAL A 5 6.89 -3.56 -4.92
C VAL A 5 5.53 -3.16 -5.46
N HIS A 6 5.37 -1.90 -5.80
CA HIS A 6 4.25 -1.39 -6.57
C HIS A 6 4.55 -1.50 -8.06
N LEU A 7 3.60 -1.98 -8.84
CA LEU A 7 3.72 -2.06 -10.30
C LEU A 7 3.89 -0.67 -10.93
N PRO A 8 4.66 -0.54 -12.02
CA PRO A 8 4.84 0.71 -12.75
C PRO A 8 3.58 1.08 -13.55
N LEU A 9 2.54 1.51 -12.82
CA LEU A 9 1.25 1.87 -13.42
C LEU A 9 1.25 3.27 -14.03
N MET A 10 2.16 4.13 -13.59
CA MET A 10 2.29 5.50 -14.07
C MET A 10 3.52 5.64 -14.95
N GLU A 11 3.40 6.52 -15.95
CA GLU A 11 4.48 6.85 -16.86
C GLU A 11 5.23 8.09 -16.38
N PHE A 12 6.56 7.97 -16.21
CA PHE A 12 7.45 9.04 -15.76
C PHE A 12 8.50 9.37 -16.83
N GLY A 13 8.21 9.29 -18.08
CA GLY A 13 9.13 9.55 -19.16
C GLY A 13 8.69 8.88 -20.45
N ASP A 14 9.64 8.57 -21.33
CA ASP A 14 9.35 8.05 -22.66
C ASP A 14 9.28 6.50 -22.74
N GLU A 15 9.35 5.80 -21.60
CA GLU A 15 9.40 4.32 -21.56
C GLU A 15 8.07 3.66 -21.96
N GLY A 16 6.96 4.37 -21.85
CA GLY A 16 5.63 3.90 -22.18
C GLY A 16 5.12 2.78 -21.27
N GLN A 17 3.84 2.47 -21.43
CA GLN A 17 3.19 1.37 -20.73
C GLN A 17 3.28 0.09 -21.56
N SER A 18 3.76 -1.01 -20.97
CA SER A 18 3.83 -2.29 -21.65
C SER A 18 3.74 -3.48 -20.68
N LEU A 19 3.30 -4.63 -21.19
CA LEU A 19 3.33 -5.86 -20.41
C LEU A 19 4.77 -6.25 -20.03
N ALA A 20 5.74 -6.01 -20.92
CA ALA A 20 7.14 -6.31 -20.66
C ALA A 20 7.70 -5.51 -19.46
N ARG A 21 7.33 -4.23 -19.32
CA ARG A 21 7.71 -3.40 -18.18
C ARG A 21 7.09 -3.92 -16.87
N LEU A 22 5.79 -4.26 -16.87
CA LEU A 22 5.13 -4.86 -15.70
C LEU A 22 5.79 -6.18 -15.29
N THR A 23 6.01 -7.09 -16.25
CA THR A 23 6.61 -8.41 -15.96
C THR A 23 8.07 -8.31 -15.57
N GLY A 24 8.84 -7.39 -16.13
CA GLY A 24 10.23 -7.13 -15.75
C GLY A 24 10.37 -6.69 -14.31
N ALA A 25 9.51 -5.78 -13.85
CA ALA A 25 9.48 -5.37 -12.45
C ALA A 25 9.10 -6.53 -11.49
N VAL A 26 8.14 -7.37 -11.89
CA VAL A 26 7.71 -8.53 -11.10
C VAL A 26 8.78 -9.61 -11.06
N ASP A 27 9.44 -9.91 -12.18
CA ASP A 27 10.53 -10.89 -12.22
C ASP A 27 11.70 -10.47 -11.32
N ALA A 28 12.12 -9.18 -11.40
CA ALA A 28 13.14 -8.64 -10.51
C ALA A 28 12.73 -8.73 -9.03
N ALA A 29 11.50 -8.38 -8.69
CA ALA A 29 11.00 -8.47 -7.32
C ALA A 29 10.98 -9.92 -6.79
N ARG A 30 10.56 -10.88 -7.62
CA ARG A 30 10.57 -12.30 -7.28
C ARG A 30 11.99 -12.83 -7.07
N GLU A 31 12.92 -12.50 -7.96
CA GLU A 31 14.33 -12.92 -7.87
C GLU A 31 15.03 -12.32 -6.66
N CYS A 32 14.64 -11.11 -6.27
CA CYS A 32 15.13 -10.43 -5.06
C CYS A 32 14.41 -10.83 -3.77
N GLY A 33 13.43 -11.75 -3.82
CA GLY A 33 12.74 -12.26 -2.62
C GLY A 33 11.75 -11.28 -1.99
N PHE A 34 11.14 -10.41 -2.77
CA PHE A 34 10.09 -9.51 -2.28
C PHE A 34 8.85 -10.29 -1.86
N ALA A 35 8.14 -9.79 -0.85
CA ALA A 35 6.99 -10.49 -0.26
C ALA A 35 5.70 -10.32 -1.07
N ALA A 36 5.53 -9.21 -1.75
CA ALA A 36 4.29 -8.88 -2.46
C ALA A 36 4.50 -7.95 -3.65
N VAL A 37 3.53 -8.00 -4.57
CA VAL A 37 3.35 -7.04 -5.66
C VAL A 37 2.06 -6.27 -5.40
N SER A 38 2.05 -4.97 -5.69
CA SER A 38 0.85 -4.16 -5.49
C SER A 38 0.51 -3.26 -6.68
N ALA A 39 -0.74 -2.85 -6.72
CA ALA A 39 -1.25 -1.84 -7.63
C ALA A 39 -2.26 -0.94 -6.92
N ASN A 40 -2.23 0.35 -7.21
CA ASN A 40 -3.25 1.29 -6.76
C ASN A 40 -4.22 1.64 -7.88
N ASP A 41 -5.08 2.60 -7.63
CA ASP A 41 -6.21 2.90 -8.50
C ASP A 41 -6.40 4.40 -8.72
N HIS A 42 -6.51 4.80 -9.99
CA HIS A 42 -6.99 6.09 -10.43
C HIS A 42 -7.75 5.91 -11.75
N PHE A 43 -8.86 6.64 -11.94
CA PHE A 43 -9.62 6.60 -13.20
C PHE A 43 -9.17 7.69 -14.16
N LEU A 44 -9.06 8.92 -13.67
CA LEU A 44 -8.62 10.08 -14.45
C LEU A 44 -7.55 10.86 -13.68
N PHE A 45 -6.34 10.36 -13.69
CA PHE A 45 -5.21 11.08 -13.12
C PHE A 45 -4.64 12.10 -14.12
N GLN A 46 -3.80 13.02 -13.64
CA GLN A 46 -3.15 14.02 -14.48
C GLN A 46 -2.06 13.45 -15.41
N ALA A 47 -1.56 12.25 -15.11
CA ALA A 47 -0.64 11.48 -15.93
C ALA A 47 -1.31 10.16 -16.37
N PRO A 48 -0.87 9.53 -17.48
CA PRO A 48 -1.35 8.21 -17.88
C PRO A 48 -1.18 7.20 -16.75
N TRP A 49 -2.25 6.46 -16.44
CA TRP A 49 -2.26 5.48 -15.36
C TRP A 49 -2.98 4.21 -15.78
N LEU A 50 -2.35 3.04 -15.61
CA LEU A 50 -2.99 1.76 -15.88
C LEU A 50 -4.02 1.42 -14.81
N ASP A 51 -5.08 0.70 -15.21
CA ASP A 51 -6.02 0.12 -14.27
C ASP A 51 -5.33 -0.91 -13.37
N GLY A 52 -5.34 -0.65 -12.06
CA GLY A 52 -4.59 -1.42 -11.09
C GLY A 52 -4.96 -2.90 -11.01
N PRO A 53 -6.25 -3.27 -10.85
CA PRO A 53 -6.68 -4.65 -10.84
C PRO A 53 -6.37 -5.40 -12.14
N THR A 54 -6.47 -4.74 -13.29
CA THR A 54 -6.10 -5.34 -14.59
C THR A 54 -4.59 -5.60 -14.67
N ALA A 55 -3.77 -4.66 -14.19
CA ALA A 55 -2.33 -4.85 -14.14
C ALA A 55 -1.92 -5.99 -13.19
N LEU A 56 -2.58 -6.12 -12.03
CA LEU A 56 -2.37 -7.28 -11.14
C LEU A 56 -2.72 -8.60 -11.82
N ALA A 57 -3.85 -8.65 -12.54
CA ALA A 57 -4.25 -9.86 -13.29
C ALA A 57 -3.20 -10.27 -14.32
N ALA A 58 -2.60 -9.29 -15.02
CA ALA A 58 -1.61 -9.53 -16.06
C ALA A 58 -0.30 -10.14 -15.52
N VAL A 59 -0.01 -10.02 -14.23
CA VAL A 59 1.25 -10.48 -13.63
C VAL A 59 1.10 -11.66 -12.66
N ILE A 60 -0.10 -12.23 -12.51
CA ILE A 60 -0.37 -13.34 -11.56
C ILE A 60 0.62 -14.49 -11.74
N GLU A 61 0.83 -14.95 -12.98
CA GLU A 61 1.73 -16.07 -13.27
C GLU A 61 3.19 -15.74 -12.90
N ARG A 62 3.64 -14.53 -13.24
CA ARG A 62 5.02 -14.09 -12.97
C ARG A 62 5.29 -13.83 -11.49
N SER A 63 4.26 -13.48 -10.72
CA SER A 63 4.40 -13.16 -9.29
C SER A 63 4.81 -14.37 -8.42
N GLY A 64 4.72 -15.61 -8.93
CA GLY A 64 5.11 -16.80 -8.19
C GLY A 64 4.33 -16.93 -6.87
N ALA A 65 5.02 -16.97 -5.74
CA ALA A 65 4.44 -17.07 -4.41
C ALA A 65 4.15 -15.71 -3.74
N MET A 66 4.54 -14.59 -4.38
CA MET A 66 4.29 -13.25 -3.81
C MET A 66 2.80 -12.97 -3.65
N GLU A 67 2.42 -12.27 -2.59
CA GLU A 67 1.07 -11.76 -2.42
C GLU A 67 0.74 -10.67 -3.46
N LEU A 68 -0.53 -10.53 -3.78
CA LEU A 68 -1.05 -9.53 -4.71
C LEU A 68 -1.95 -8.56 -3.94
N ALA A 69 -1.55 -7.31 -3.84
CA ALA A 69 -2.28 -6.32 -3.04
C ALA A 69 -2.80 -5.16 -3.89
N THR A 70 -4.01 -4.71 -3.62
CA THR A 70 -4.39 -3.36 -4.03
C THR A 70 -3.93 -2.35 -2.96
N THR A 71 -3.32 -1.20 -3.35
CA THR A 71 -2.75 -0.23 -2.40
C THR A 71 -2.97 1.24 -2.80
N VAL A 72 -4.21 1.66 -3.01
CA VAL A 72 -5.50 1.04 -2.68
C VAL A 72 -6.43 1.00 -3.89
N ALA A 73 -7.42 0.08 -3.88
CA ALA A 73 -8.53 0.14 -4.81
C ALA A 73 -9.60 1.13 -4.32
N LEU A 74 -10.23 1.86 -5.26
CA LEU A 74 -11.24 2.87 -4.99
C LEU A 74 -12.63 2.24 -4.86
N VAL A 75 -12.90 1.55 -3.74
CA VAL A 75 -14.13 0.76 -3.55
C VAL A 75 -15.41 1.59 -3.66
N ALA A 76 -15.38 2.86 -3.23
CA ALA A 76 -16.52 3.76 -3.33
C ALA A 76 -16.87 4.11 -4.78
N LEU A 77 -15.89 4.17 -5.67
CA LEU A 77 -16.06 4.54 -7.07
C LEU A 77 -16.26 3.34 -7.99
N ARG A 78 -15.51 2.25 -7.77
CA ARG A 78 -15.71 0.99 -8.51
C ARG A 78 -17.04 0.33 -8.19
N GLY A 79 -17.59 0.62 -7.04
CA GLY A 79 -18.73 -0.10 -6.45
C GLY A 79 -18.30 -1.42 -5.80
N PRO A 80 -18.93 -1.78 -4.67
CA PRO A 80 -18.51 -2.97 -3.90
C PRO A 80 -18.72 -4.29 -4.64
N VAL A 81 -19.77 -4.43 -5.45
CA VAL A 81 -20.08 -5.66 -6.17
C VAL A 81 -19.10 -5.93 -7.32
N PRO A 82 -18.85 -4.98 -8.25
CA PRO A 82 -17.83 -5.15 -9.29
C PRO A 82 -16.45 -5.41 -8.71
N LEU A 83 -16.04 -4.66 -7.67
CA LEU A 83 -14.75 -4.85 -7.03
C LEU A 83 -14.64 -6.22 -6.35
N ALA A 84 -15.70 -6.68 -5.63
CA ALA A 84 -15.73 -8.02 -5.05
C ALA A 84 -15.53 -9.10 -6.12
N LYS A 85 -16.19 -8.97 -7.27
CA LYS A 85 -16.04 -9.90 -8.39
C LYS A 85 -14.62 -9.93 -8.93
N THR A 86 -14.00 -8.78 -9.11
CA THR A 86 -12.61 -8.64 -9.56
C THR A 86 -11.64 -9.28 -8.56
N LEU A 87 -11.76 -8.94 -7.27
CA LEU A 87 -10.89 -9.47 -6.22
C LEU A 87 -11.05 -11.00 -6.05
N ALA A 88 -12.27 -11.52 -6.11
CA ALA A 88 -12.49 -12.97 -6.05
C ALA A 88 -11.88 -13.70 -7.26
N ALA A 89 -11.95 -13.10 -8.45
CA ALA A 89 -11.29 -13.66 -9.63
C ALA A 89 -9.76 -13.67 -9.47
N LEU A 90 -9.16 -12.55 -9.02
CA LEU A 90 -7.73 -12.46 -8.72
C LEU A 90 -7.31 -13.51 -7.68
N ASP A 91 -8.10 -13.68 -6.62
CA ASP A 91 -7.81 -14.61 -5.52
C ASP A 91 -7.88 -16.08 -6.01
N LEU A 92 -8.87 -16.43 -6.81
CA LEU A 92 -8.97 -17.75 -7.43
C LEU A 92 -7.80 -18.04 -8.37
N LEU A 93 -7.47 -17.09 -9.25
CA LEU A 93 -6.40 -17.25 -10.25
C LEU A 93 -5.01 -17.24 -9.62
N SER A 94 -4.86 -16.62 -8.47
CA SER A 94 -3.61 -16.55 -7.71
C SER A 94 -3.51 -17.60 -6.59
N ASP A 95 -4.44 -18.53 -6.48
CA ASP A 95 -4.50 -19.56 -5.42
C ASP A 95 -4.52 -18.96 -3.99
N GLY A 96 -5.36 -17.92 -3.78
CA GLY A 96 -5.61 -17.36 -2.45
C GLY A 96 -4.56 -16.35 -1.95
N ARG A 97 -3.85 -15.64 -2.84
CA ARG A 97 -2.77 -14.72 -2.48
C ARG A 97 -3.17 -13.23 -2.44
N VAL A 98 -4.46 -12.90 -2.56
CA VAL A 98 -4.90 -11.51 -2.63
C VAL A 98 -5.03 -10.85 -1.25
N ILE A 99 -4.62 -9.58 -1.17
CA ILE A 99 -4.94 -8.63 -0.10
C ILE A 99 -5.74 -7.49 -0.73
N ALA A 100 -6.95 -7.28 -0.25
CA ALA A 100 -7.81 -6.20 -0.70
C ALA A 100 -7.52 -4.91 0.07
N GLY A 101 -6.51 -4.16 -0.33
CA GLY A 101 -6.30 -2.82 0.20
C GLY A 101 -7.28 -1.84 -0.44
N VAL A 102 -8.09 -1.16 0.37
CA VAL A 102 -9.14 -0.27 -0.11
C VAL A 102 -9.06 1.12 0.54
N GLY A 103 -9.46 2.11 -0.22
CA GLY A 103 -9.52 3.50 0.23
C GLY A 103 -10.69 4.25 -0.40
N PRO A 104 -11.06 5.41 0.15
CA PRO A 104 -12.10 6.24 -0.45
C PRO A 104 -11.62 6.94 -1.73
N GLY A 105 -10.31 7.10 -1.92
CA GLY A 105 -9.73 7.99 -2.91
C GLY A 105 -9.63 9.44 -2.41
N SER A 106 -8.67 10.16 -2.95
CA SER A 106 -8.39 11.57 -2.61
C SER A 106 -8.52 12.54 -3.78
N SER A 107 -8.74 12.01 -4.98
CA SER A 107 -8.88 12.80 -6.22
C SER A 107 -10.35 13.13 -6.47
N GLU A 108 -10.72 14.40 -6.32
CA GLU A 108 -12.05 14.91 -6.67
C GLU A 108 -12.39 14.64 -8.14
N ARG A 109 -11.37 14.74 -9.02
CA ARG A 109 -11.51 14.45 -10.45
C ARG A 109 -11.97 13.01 -10.74
N ASP A 110 -11.53 12.03 -9.94
CA ASP A 110 -11.98 10.63 -10.08
C ASP A 110 -13.47 10.51 -9.72
N TYR A 111 -13.92 11.26 -8.72
CA TYR A 111 -15.33 11.34 -8.30
C TYR A 111 -16.20 12.01 -9.35
N ASP A 112 -15.78 13.14 -9.88
CA ASP A 112 -16.47 13.85 -10.95
C ASP A 112 -16.64 12.98 -12.20
N ALA A 113 -15.61 12.24 -12.58
CA ALA A 113 -15.62 11.34 -13.73
C ALA A 113 -16.67 10.22 -13.63
N ILE A 114 -17.00 9.80 -12.41
CA ILE A 114 -17.98 8.74 -12.14
C ILE A 114 -19.37 9.32 -11.81
N GLY A 115 -19.47 10.66 -11.67
CA GLY A 115 -20.73 11.33 -11.30
C GLY A 115 -21.13 11.10 -9.84
N VAL A 116 -20.16 10.95 -8.95
CA VAL A 116 -20.36 10.77 -7.51
C VAL A 116 -19.88 12.01 -6.77
N ALA A 117 -20.69 12.54 -5.87
CA ALA A 117 -20.32 13.69 -5.05
C ALA A 117 -19.14 13.36 -4.12
N TYR A 118 -18.07 14.17 -4.17
CA TYR A 118 -16.84 13.94 -3.39
C TYR A 118 -17.08 13.99 -1.88
N GLU A 119 -18.04 14.78 -1.43
CA GLU A 119 -18.45 14.94 -0.04
C GLU A 119 -19.00 13.62 0.54
N GLU A 120 -19.65 12.81 -0.28
CA GLU A 120 -20.22 11.52 0.11
C GLU A 120 -19.17 10.40 0.24
N ARG A 121 -17.89 10.66 -0.09
CA ARG A 121 -16.84 9.63 -0.18
C ARG A 121 -16.69 8.77 1.07
N TRP A 122 -16.84 9.35 2.24
CA TRP A 122 -16.66 8.62 3.50
C TRP A 122 -17.86 7.74 3.86
N GLU A 123 -19.08 8.22 3.63
CA GLU A 123 -20.30 7.43 3.85
C GLU A 123 -20.36 6.25 2.86
N ARG A 124 -20.09 6.54 1.58
CA ARG A 124 -19.99 5.52 0.53
C ARG A 124 -18.89 4.52 0.80
N PHE A 125 -17.76 4.96 1.29
CA PHE A 125 -16.65 4.08 1.63
C PHE A 125 -17.02 3.13 2.77
N ASP A 126 -17.56 3.63 3.87
CA ASP A 126 -17.95 2.82 5.03
C ASP A 126 -18.98 1.74 4.62
N GLU A 127 -20.00 2.12 3.83
CA GLU A 127 -21.01 1.20 3.31
C GLU A 127 -20.41 0.19 2.31
N ALA A 128 -19.60 0.67 1.36
CA ALA A 128 -18.99 -0.17 0.34
C ALA A 128 -18.05 -1.25 0.95
N VAL A 129 -17.29 -0.89 1.98
CA VAL A 129 -16.41 -1.86 2.69
C VAL A 129 -17.24 -2.91 3.42
N ALA A 130 -18.34 -2.54 4.06
CA ALA A 130 -19.23 -3.50 4.72
C ALA A 130 -19.83 -4.50 3.73
N ILE A 131 -20.27 -4.03 2.56
CA ILE A 131 -20.79 -4.85 1.47
C ILE A 131 -19.68 -5.74 0.89
N LEU A 132 -18.51 -5.16 0.60
CA LEU A 132 -17.35 -5.91 0.07
C LEU A 132 -16.98 -7.06 1.00
N ARG A 133 -16.93 -6.81 2.31
CA ARG A 133 -16.66 -7.82 3.33
C ARG A 133 -17.69 -8.95 3.32
N SER A 134 -18.97 -8.60 3.24
CA SER A 134 -20.06 -9.57 3.16
C SER A 134 -19.90 -10.48 1.93
N LEU A 135 -19.68 -9.91 0.75
CA LEU A 135 -19.51 -10.64 -0.49
C LEU A 135 -18.28 -11.54 -0.51
N LEU A 136 -17.14 -11.05 0.01
CA LEU A 136 -15.88 -11.80 0.02
C LEU A 136 -15.86 -12.93 1.08
N ARG A 137 -16.75 -12.90 2.07
CA ARG A 137 -16.85 -13.89 3.15
C ARG A 137 -18.10 -14.75 3.10
N ASP A 138 -18.91 -14.63 2.04
CA ASP A 138 -20.22 -15.29 1.91
C ASP A 138 -21.11 -15.08 3.16
N ALA A 139 -21.12 -13.87 3.69
CA ALA A 139 -21.89 -13.45 4.85
C ALA A 139 -23.11 -12.60 4.40
N PRO A 140 -24.16 -12.51 5.22
CA PRO A 140 -25.30 -11.65 4.91
C PRO A 140 -24.86 -10.20 4.69
N PRO A 141 -25.44 -9.50 3.69
CA PRO A 141 -25.16 -8.09 3.48
C PRO A 141 -25.70 -7.23 4.64
N PRO A 142 -25.22 -5.99 4.80
CA PRO A 142 -25.80 -5.05 5.76
C PRO A 142 -27.31 -4.87 5.51
N GLU A 143 -28.09 -4.79 6.59
CA GLU A 143 -29.56 -4.69 6.51
C GLU A 143 -30.07 -3.42 5.83
N ALA A 144 -29.29 -2.33 5.92
CA ALA A 144 -29.64 -1.04 5.32
C ALA A 144 -28.45 -0.49 4.52
N CYS A 145 -28.69 -0.21 3.25
CA CYS A 145 -27.75 0.44 2.33
C CYS A 145 -28.40 1.69 1.76
N ARG A 146 -27.72 2.82 1.84
CA ARG A 146 -28.18 4.11 1.30
C ARG A 146 -27.69 4.35 -0.14
N HIS A 147 -26.44 3.95 -0.40
CA HIS A 147 -25.74 4.29 -1.63
C HIS A 147 -25.64 3.13 -2.63
N TYR A 148 -25.81 1.88 -2.15
CA TYR A 148 -25.67 0.69 -2.97
C TYR A 148 -26.85 -0.25 -2.78
N ALA A 149 -27.51 -0.62 -3.86
CA ALA A 149 -28.57 -1.65 -3.81
C ALA A 149 -27.96 -3.06 -3.83
N LEU A 150 -28.35 -3.89 -2.88
CA LEU A 150 -27.94 -5.29 -2.83
C LEU A 150 -29.17 -6.21 -2.78
N PRO A 151 -29.65 -6.66 -3.93
CA PRO A 151 -30.73 -7.64 -3.98
C PRO A 151 -30.19 -9.05 -3.65
N GLY A 152 -30.00 -9.40 -2.36
CA GLY A 152 -29.75 -10.76 -1.88
C GLY A 152 -28.71 -11.62 -2.62
N ALA A 153 -27.83 -11.00 -3.38
CA ALA A 153 -26.92 -11.67 -4.29
C ALA A 153 -25.71 -12.26 -3.56
N ARG A 154 -25.39 -13.51 -3.86
CA ARG A 154 -24.14 -14.14 -3.48
C ARG A 154 -23.11 -14.00 -4.60
N LEU A 155 -21.84 -13.88 -4.20
CA LEU A 155 -20.73 -13.84 -5.14
C LEU A 155 -20.44 -15.26 -5.65
N ALA A 156 -20.48 -15.47 -6.98
CA ALA A 156 -20.12 -16.72 -7.61
C ALA A 156 -19.20 -16.44 -8.82
N PRO A 157 -18.02 -17.10 -8.91
CA PRO A 157 -17.43 -17.92 -7.86
C PRO A 157 -17.04 -17.11 -6.62
N ALA A 158 -16.99 -17.76 -5.45
CA ALA A 158 -16.50 -17.17 -4.21
C ALA A 158 -14.96 -17.06 -4.22
N ALA A 159 -14.39 -16.32 -3.27
CA ALA A 159 -12.95 -16.26 -3.05
C ALA A 159 -12.35 -17.64 -2.72
N ARG A 160 -11.10 -17.87 -3.10
CA ARG A 160 -10.37 -19.13 -2.85
C ARG A 160 -10.03 -19.31 -1.37
N ARG A 161 -9.64 -18.22 -0.72
CA ARG A 161 -9.16 -18.22 0.67
C ARG A 161 -10.31 -18.56 1.64
N ALA A 162 -10.11 -19.56 2.49
CA ALA A 162 -11.02 -19.85 3.60
C ALA A 162 -11.11 -18.64 4.56
N GLY A 163 -12.33 -18.19 4.88
CA GLY A 163 -12.55 -16.98 5.67
C GLY A 163 -12.53 -15.68 4.85
N GLY A 164 -12.35 -15.76 3.54
CA GLY A 164 -12.40 -14.65 2.60
C GLY A 164 -11.08 -13.89 2.46
N ILE A 165 -11.08 -12.92 1.56
CA ILE A 165 -9.92 -12.06 1.30
C ILE A 165 -9.77 -11.04 2.44
N PRO A 166 -8.56 -10.85 3.02
CA PRO A 166 -8.34 -9.83 4.03
C PRO A 166 -8.48 -8.43 3.42
N ILE A 167 -9.19 -7.55 4.12
CA ILE A 167 -9.45 -6.18 3.70
C ILE A 167 -8.57 -5.25 4.53
N TRP A 168 -7.61 -4.58 3.89
CA TRP A 168 -6.76 -3.59 4.53
C TRP A 168 -7.22 -2.18 4.20
N ILE A 169 -7.29 -1.32 5.20
CA ILE A 169 -7.82 0.05 5.03
C ILE A 169 -6.68 1.05 4.89
N GLY A 170 -6.73 1.83 3.80
CA GLY A 170 -5.85 2.97 3.59
C GLY A 170 -6.20 4.13 4.54
N SER A 171 -5.22 4.58 5.33
CA SER A 171 -5.39 5.72 6.23
C SER A 171 -4.08 6.47 6.46
N TRP A 172 -4.16 7.80 6.40
CA TRP A 172 -3.02 8.70 6.65
C TRP A 172 -2.76 8.97 8.14
N GLY A 173 -3.36 8.18 9.05
CA GLY A 173 -3.11 8.29 10.48
C GLY A 173 -4.03 9.27 11.23
N SER A 174 -5.03 9.89 10.61
CA SER A 174 -5.99 10.72 11.33
C SER A 174 -6.84 9.88 12.30
N LYS A 175 -7.26 10.46 13.42
CA LYS A 175 -8.10 9.78 14.44
C LYS A 175 -9.35 9.13 13.83
N ALA A 176 -10.04 9.81 12.92
CA ALA A 176 -11.21 9.27 12.22
C ALA A 176 -10.84 8.13 11.27
N GLY A 177 -9.71 8.25 10.56
CA GLY A 177 -9.19 7.20 9.67
C GLY A 177 -8.80 5.95 10.45
N LEU A 178 -8.06 6.07 11.55
CA LEU A 178 -7.64 4.93 12.39
C LEU A 178 -8.83 4.23 13.05
N ARG A 179 -9.87 4.97 13.44
CA ARG A 179 -11.13 4.37 13.90
C ARG A 179 -11.80 3.52 12.82
N ARG A 180 -11.77 3.96 11.55
CA ARG A 180 -12.25 3.14 10.42
C ARG A 180 -11.40 1.90 10.23
N VAL A 181 -10.08 2.03 10.29
CA VAL A 181 -9.15 0.90 10.22
C VAL A 181 -9.51 -0.15 11.26
N ALA A 182 -9.64 0.23 12.53
CA ALA A 182 -9.94 -0.69 13.62
C ALA A 182 -11.32 -1.35 13.47
N ARG A 183 -12.33 -0.62 12.99
CA ARG A 183 -13.70 -1.11 12.85
C ARG A 183 -13.90 -1.96 11.60
N LEU A 184 -13.33 -1.55 10.46
CA LEU A 184 -13.65 -2.10 9.15
C LEU A 184 -12.52 -2.93 8.53
N GLY A 185 -11.27 -2.76 8.96
CA GLY A 185 -10.10 -3.38 8.36
C GLY A 185 -9.70 -4.71 8.99
N ASP A 186 -8.92 -5.48 8.26
CA ASP A 186 -8.14 -6.63 8.76
C ASP A 186 -6.65 -6.29 8.79
N GLY A 187 -6.27 -5.07 8.36
CA GLY A 187 -4.94 -4.50 8.37
C GLY A 187 -4.97 -3.01 8.04
N TRP A 188 -3.85 -2.34 8.26
CA TRP A 188 -3.67 -0.91 8.01
C TRP A 188 -2.64 -0.66 6.92
N LEU A 189 -3.01 0.19 5.93
CA LEU A 189 -2.11 0.73 4.93
C LEU A 189 -1.87 2.21 5.22
N ALA A 190 -0.69 2.55 5.74
CA ALA A 190 -0.24 3.93 5.88
C ALA A 190 0.31 4.47 4.55
N SER A 191 0.52 5.77 4.44
CA SER A 191 1.05 6.42 3.24
C SER A 191 2.36 7.15 3.55
N ALA A 192 3.44 6.79 2.88
CA ALA A 192 4.79 7.28 3.16
C ALA A 192 4.91 8.81 3.03
N TYR A 193 4.38 9.40 1.94
CA TYR A 193 4.46 10.85 1.75
C TYR A 193 3.46 11.66 2.60
N ASN A 194 2.68 11.00 3.47
CA ASN A 194 1.77 11.64 4.42
C ASN A 194 2.15 11.38 5.89
N THR A 195 3.28 10.72 6.15
CA THR A 195 3.75 10.44 7.49
C THR A 195 5.29 10.47 7.55
N THR A 196 5.80 10.43 8.76
CA THR A 196 7.23 10.22 9.10
C THR A 196 7.33 8.99 9.99
N PRO A 197 8.52 8.43 10.26
CA PRO A 197 8.66 7.34 11.24
C PRO A 197 8.06 7.67 12.61
N ASP A 198 8.25 8.89 13.10
CA ASP A 198 7.69 9.34 14.39
C ASP A 198 6.16 9.46 14.30
N GLY A 199 5.64 10.05 13.21
CA GLY A 199 4.21 10.11 12.93
C GLY A 199 3.57 8.73 12.81
N PHE A 200 4.27 7.77 12.20
CA PHE A 200 3.82 6.37 12.13
C PHE A 200 3.75 5.72 13.51
N THR A 201 4.74 5.96 14.39
CA THR A 201 4.73 5.48 15.78
C THR A 201 3.50 5.99 16.52
N VAL A 202 3.23 7.30 16.44
CA VAL A 202 2.05 7.91 17.09
C VAL A 202 0.75 7.35 16.53
N ALA A 203 0.65 7.20 15.21
CA ALA A 203 -0.54 6.65 14.56
C ALA A 203 -0.76 5.17 14.91
N LYS A 204 0.33 4.37 15.00
CA LYS A 204 0.25 2.96 15.41
C LYS A 204 -0.24 2.81 16.86
N GLN A 205 0.26 3.65 17.77
CA GLN A 205 -0.22 3.67 19.16
C GLN A 205 -1.72 4.03 19.23
N ALA A 206 -2.13 5.08 18.50
CA ALA A 206 -3.54 5.46 18.45
C ALA A 206 -4.44 4.38 17.80
N LEU A 207 -3.91 3.63 16.81
CA LEU A 207 -4.61 2.48 16.23
C LEU A 207 -4.76 1.35 17.26
N SER A 208 -3.71 1.06 18.04
CA SER A 208 -3.74 0.04 19.11
C SER A 208 -4.89 0.31 20.07
N GLU A 209 -5.02 1.55 20.54
CA GLU A 209 -6.11 1.97 21.43
C GLU A 209 -7.51 1.77 20.80
N GLN A 210 -7.65 2.03 19.49
CA GLN A 210 -8.92 1.81 18.78
C GLN A 210 -9.21 0.31 18.59
N LEU A 211 -8.20 -0.53 18.38
CA LEU A 211 -8.35 -1.98 18.26
C LEU A 211 -8.79 -2.58 19.60
N ASP A 212 -8.12 -2.20 20.69
CA ASP A 212 -8.50 -2.61 22.06
C ASP A 212 -9.96 -2.23 22.37
N ALA A 213 -10.36 -1.01 22.02
CA ALA A 213 -11.75 -0.56 22.20
C ALA A 213 -12.77 -1.35 21.37
N CYS A 214 -12.33 -2.01 20.28
CA CYS A 214 -13.11 -2.91 19.45
C CYS A 214 -12.98 -4.39 19.88
N GLY A 215 -12.25 -4.71 20.94
CA GLY A 215 -11.99 -6.08 21.40
C GLY A 215 -11.09 -6.89 20.45
N ARG A 216 -10.20 -6.20 19.73
CA ARG A 216 -9.27 -6.81 18.76
C ARG A 216 -7.86 -6.72 19.28
N ASP A 217 -7.06 -7.75 19.04
CA ASP A 217 -5.67 -7.84 19.46
C ASP A 217 -4.77 -6.97 18.56
N PRO A 218 -4.16 -5.89 19.08
CA PRO A 218 -3.28 -5.01 18.29
C PRO A 218 -2.00 -5.69 17.79
N ASP A 219 -1.48 -6.68 18.53
CA ASP A 219 -0.24 -7.38 18.18
C ASP A 219 -0.43 -8.34 17.01
N ARG A 220 -1.67 -8.69 16.70
CA ARG A 220 -2.05 -9.54 15.56
C ARG A 220 -2.65 -8.77 14.40
N PHE A 221 -2.62 -7.44 14.44
CA PHE A 221 -3.20 -6.59 13.42
C PHE A 221 -2.10 -6.09 12.46
N PRO A 222 -2.01 -6.65 11.23
CA PRO A 222 -0.93 -6.34 10.32
C PRO A 222 -0.97 -4.90 9.81
N ASN A 223 0.19 -4.39 9.45
CA ASN A 223 0.33 -3.05 8.89
C ASN A 223 1.36 -3.01 7.76
N ALA A 224 1.21 -2.02 6.89
CA ALA A 224 2.20 -1.72 5.87
C ALA A 224 2.24 -0.24 5.54
N LEU A 225 3.36 0.19 4.98
CA LEU A 225 3.58 1.52 4.44
C LEU A 225 3.52 1.46 2.91
N ALA A 226 2.49 2.04 2.33
CA ALA A 226 2.35 2.19 0.88
C ALA A 226 2.93 3.52 0.40
N THR A 227 2.98 3.72 -0.90
CA THR A 227 3.40 4.98 -1.55
C THR A 227 4.82 5.43 -1.19
N MET A 228 5.72 4.48 -0.91
CA MET A 228 7.13 4.77 -0.72
C MET A 228 7.80 4.97 -2.08
N TRP A 229 7.65 6.16 -2.64
CA TRP A 229 8.33 6.54 -3.87
C TRP A 229 9.83 6.35 -3.72
N THR A 230 10.43 5.67 -4.68
CA THR A 230 11.79 5.13 -4.56
C THR A 230 12.63 5.48 -5.77
N TRP A 231 13.77 6.11 -5.52
CA TRP A 231 14.82 6.36 -6.49
C TRP A 231 16.17 6.33 -5.79
N VAL A 232 16.78 5.15 -5.75
CA VAL A 232 18.09 4.94 -5.14
C VAL A 232 19.16 5.39 -6.11
N THR A 233 19.91 6.42 -5.77
CA THR A 233 20.99 7.00 -6.57
C THR A 233 22.04 7.64 -5.67
N GLU A 234 23.32 7.49 -6.04
CA GLU A 234 24.43 8.17 -5.36
C GLU A 234 24.65 9.60 -5.89
N ASP A 235 24.02 9.97 -7.00
CA ASP A 235 24.07 11.32 -7.55
C ASP A 235 23.06 12.25 -6.87
N ALA A 236 23.56 13.16 -6.05
CA ALA A 236 22.73 14.12 -5.32
C ALA A 236 21.93 15.06 -6.25
N ARG A 237 22.45 15.36 -7.46
CA ARG A 237 21.77 16.21 -8.45
C ARG A 237 20.59 15.48 -9.05
N ASP A 238 20.76 14.19 -9.34
CA ASP A 238 19.69 13.35 -9.86
C ASP A 238 18.57 13.16 -8.80
N ALA A 239 18.93 12.90 -7.56
CA ALA A 239 17.98 12.86 -6.44
C ALA A 239 17.19 14.17 -6.29
N ASP A 240 17.88 15.34 -6.35
CA ASP A 240 17.22 16.64 -6.25
C ASP A 240 16.29 16.91 -7.44
N ARG A 241 16.71 16.55 -8.65
CA ARG A 241 15.88 16.62 -9.88
C ARG A 241 14.58 15.82 -9.71
N VAL A 242 14.69 14.56 -9.31
CA VAL A 242 13.52 13.69 -9.10
C VAL A 242 12.55 14.29 -8.08
N LEU A 243 13.06 14.81 -6.98
CA LEU A 243 12.22 15.46 -5.96
C LEU A 243 11.53 16.71 -6.47
N ARG A 244 12.28 17.64 -7.12
CA ARG A 244 11.77 18.98 -7.49
C ARG A 244 10.98 18.99 -8.79
N GLU A 245 11.40 18.21 -9.77
CA GLU A 245 10.83 18.26 -11.13
C GLU A 245 9.75 17.19 -11.35
N VAL A 246 9.81 16.07 -10.61
CA VAL A 246 8.86 14.95 -10.78
C VAL A 246 7.87 14.87 -9.61
N LEU A 247 8.36 14.62 -8.39
CA LEU A 247 7.49 14.28 -7.26
C LEU A 247 6.77 15.49 -6.67
N ALA A 248 7.47 16.61 -6.42
CA ALA A 248 6.88 17.76 -5.77
C ALA A 248 5.70 18.36 -6.57
N PRO A 249 5.77 18.55 -7.90
CA PRO A 249 4.64 19.01 -8.70
C PRO A 249 3.48 18.02 -8.72
N MET A 250 3.80 16.72 -8.85
CA MET A 250 2.79 15.66 -8.93
C MET A 250 2.02 15.48 -7.62
N LEU A 251 2.74 15.45 -6.50
CA LEU A 251 2.16 15.23 -5.17
C LEU A 251 1.64 16.53 -4.54
N LYS A 252 1.97 17.70 -5.12
CA LYS A 252 1.69 19.04 -4.57
C LYS A 252 2.22 19.17 -3.14
N ARG A 253 3.49 18.78 -2.95
CA ARG A 253 4.19 18.77 -1.67
C ARG A 253 5.51 19.50 -1.79
N ASP A 254 6.00 19.99 -0.66
CA ASP A 254 7.33 20.56 -0.54
C ASP A 254 8.41 19.49 -0.82
N PRO A 255 9.39 19.75 -1.71
CA PRO A 255 10.40 18.75 -2.07
C PRO A 255 11.32 18.39 -0.89
N ASP A 256 11.59 19.31 0.04
CA ASP A 256 12.46 19.04 1.17
C ASP A 256 11.72 18.16 2.20
N ALA A 257 10.41 18.37 2.40
CA ALA A 257 9.56 17.44 3.17
C ALA A 257 9.52 16.04 2.55
N LEU A 258 9.38 15.94 1.22
CA LEU A 258 9.40 14.65 0.52
C LEU A 258 10.76 13.95 0.66
N ARG A 259 11.86 14.71 0.66
CA ARG A 259 13.21 14.18 0.89
C ARG A 259 13.29 13.41 2.20
N ASP A 260 12.67 13.91 3.27
CA ASP A 260 12.71 13.28 4.59
C ASP A 260 11.75 12.09 4.73
N GLN A 261 10.78 11.97 3.83
CA GLN A 261 9.71 10.95 3.90
C GLN A 261 9.91 9.78 2.94
N LEU A 262 10.72 9.94 1.87
CA LEU A 262 10.78 9.00 0.76
C LEU A 262 12.18 8.42 0.54
N CYS A 263 12.26 7.26 -0.07
CA CYS A 263 13.51 6.59 -0.44
C CYS A 263 14.10 7.19 -1.74
N ILE A 264 14.47 8.50 -1.68
CA ILE A 264 15.08 9.22 -2.80
C ILE A 264 16.50 9.65 -2.41
N GLY A 265 17.52 9.11 -3.06
CA GLY A 265 18.94 9.41 -2.80
C GLY A 265 19.78 8.18 -2.49
N PRO A 266 20.93 8.35 -1.78
CA PRO A 266 21.86 7.26 -1.50
C PRO A 266 21.24 6.07 -0.76
N ALA A 267 21.74 4.87 -1.05
CA ALA A 267 21.26 3.64 -0.43
C ALA A 267 21.31 3.67 1.10
N GLU A 268 22.36 4.26 1.69
CA GLU A 268 22.53 4.41 3.14
C GLU A 268 21.39 5.24 3.76
N ARG A 269 21.04 6.36 3.14
CA ARG A 269 19.94 7.22 3.59
C ARG A 269 18.58 6.52 3.49
N CYS A 270 18.34 5.78 2.40
CA CYS A 270 17.13 4.98 2.25
C CYS A 270 17.06 3.89 3.34
N ALA A 271 18.18 3.25 3.65
CA ALA A 271 18.27 2.24 4.69
C ALA A 271 18.03 2.83 6.10
N GLU A 272 18.55 4.02 6.39
CA GLU A 272 18.30 4.73 7.65
C GLU A 272 16.80 5.02 7.82
N LEU A 273 16.14 5.57 6.79
CA LEU A 273 14.72 5.84 6.80
C LEU A 273 13.89 4.56 7.04
N LEU A 274 14.16 3.50 6.29
CA LEU A 274 13.45 2.22 6.44
C LEU A 274 13.73 1.56 7.80
N SER A 275 14.94 1.72 8.36
CA SER A 275 15.28 1.26 9.70
C SER A 275 14.43 1.94 10.77
N ARG A 276 14.23 3.25 10.65
CA ARG A 276 13.36 4.02 11.56
C ARG A 276 11.89 3.56 11.46
N TYR A 277 11.37 3.28 10.26
CA TYR A 277 10.05 2.70 10.11
C TYR A 277 9.94 1.29 10.71
N ALA A 278 10.96 0.45 10.54
CA ALA A 278 11.01 -0.86 11.17
C ALA A 278 10.99 -0.77 12.71
N GLN A 279 11.71 0.18 13.30
CA GLN A 279 11.70 0.47 14.73
C GLN A 279 10.34 1.00 15.21
N ALA A 280 9.66 1.79 14.38
CA ALA A 280 8.28 2.24 14.62
C ALA A 280 7.25 1.10 14.53
N GLY A 281 7.69 -0.11 14.17
CA GLY A 281 6.84 -1.31 14.07
C GLY A 281 6.10 -1.43 12.74
N CYS A 282 6.63 -0.82 11.67
CA CYS A 282 6.19 -1.11 10.31
C CYS A 282 6.65 -2.50 9.89
N GLU A 283 5.72 -3.32 9.40
CA GLU A 283 6.00 -4.73 9.05
C GLU A 283 6.39 -4.89 7.58
N ARG A 284 5.76 -4.11 6.68
CA ARG A 284 5.99 -4.17 5.23
C ARG A 284 6.02 -2.78 4.61
N VAL A 285 6.87 -2.59 3.61
CA VAL A 285 6.93 -1.36 2.81
C VAL A 285 6.74 -1.70 1.34
N TYR A 286 5.78 -1.05 0.70
CA TYR A 286 5.57 -1.10 -0.75
C TYR A 286 6.40 0.02 -1.40
N LEU A 287 7.50 -0.36 -2.02
CA LEU A 287 8.36 0.54 -2.79
C LEU A 287 7.70 0.88 -4.13
N TRP A 288 7.77 2.14 -4.52
CA TRP A 288 7.22 2.68 -5.77
C TRP A 288 8.36 3.23 -6.63
N PRO A 289 9.06 2.40 -7.41
CA PRO A 289 10.13 2.86 -8.30
C PRO A 289 9.62 3.90 -9.30
N LEU A 290 10.42 4.93 -9.55
CA LEU A 290 10.09 6.03 -10.47
C LEU A 290 10.55 5.80 -11.91
N GLY A 291 11.10 4.66 -12.22
CA GLY A 291 11.65 4.21 -13.49
C GLY A 291 12.76 3.20 -13.26
N ASP A 292 13.29 2.60 -14.33
CA ASP A 292 14.28 1.52 -14.26
C ASP A 292 13.97 0.53 -13.13
N GLU A 293 12.70 0.08 -13.10
CA GLU A 293 12.15 -0.69 -11.99
C GLU A 293 13.00 -1.90 -11.62
N PRO A 294 13.52 -2.72 -12.58
CA PRO A 294 14.37 -3.85 -12.21
C PRO A 294 15.62 -3.40 -11.45
N ARG A 295 16.28 -2.34 -11.92
CA ARG A 295 17.48 -1.83 -11.26
C ARG A 295 17.19 -1.25 -9.87
N GLN A 296 16.09 -0.51 -9.72
CA GLN A 296 15.69 0.06 -8.43
C GLN A 296 15.32 -1.04 -7.42
N ILE A 297 14.68 -2.11 -7.87
CA ILE A 297 14.34 -3.29 -7.05
C ILE A 297 15.63 -4.02 -6.60
N GLU A 298 16.58 -4.24 -7.51
CA GLU A 298 17.88 -4.82 -7.19
C GLU A 298 18.66 -3.98 -6.17
N LEU A 299 18.71 -2.65 -6.33
CA LEU A 299 19.38 -1.75 -5.39
C LEU A 299 18.70 -1.79 -4.02
N ALA A 300 17.37 -1.82 -3.96
CA ALA A 300 16.65 -1.98 -2.70
C ALA A 300 17.00 -3.30 -1.99
N ALA A 301 17.10 -4.40 -2.73
CA ALA A 301 17.43 -5.71 -2.17
C ALA A 301 18.88 -5.86 -1.77
N THR A 302 19.83 -5.35 -2.60
CA THR A 302 21.26 -5.63 -2.46
C THR A 302 22.04 -4.56 -1.69
N ALA A 303 21.58 -3.31 -1.71
CA ALA A 303 22.22 -2.20 -1.03
C ALA A 303 21.44 -1.69 0.18
N VAL A 304 20.11 -1.47 0.02
CA VAL A 304 19.29 -0.88 1.09
C VAL A 304 18.94 -1.89 2.18
N LEU A 305 18.37 -3.04 1.85
CA LEU A 305 17.88 -4.02 2.83
C LEU A 305 18.98 -4.59 3.75
N PRO A 306 20.18 -4.92 3.26
CA PRO A 306 21.27 -5.35 4.15
C PRO A 306 21.70 -4.28 5.14
N ALA A 307 21.74 -3.01 4.74
CA ALA A 307 22.04 -1.88 5.61
C ALA A 307 20.94 -1.68 6.68
N VAL A 308 19.66 -1.87 6.36
CA VAL A 308 18.55 -1.90 7.35
C VAL A 308 18.81 -2.95 8.44
N ALA A 309 19.26 -4.15 8.07
CA ALA A 309 19.57 -5.22 9.01
C ALA A 309 20.77 -4.88 9.91
N ALA A 310 21.81 -4.24 9.36
CA ALA A 310 22.99 -3.80 10.09
C ALA A 310 22.66 -2.70 11.12
N HIS A 311 21.84 -1.72 10.76
CA HIS A 311 21.38 -0.66 11.68
C HIS A 311 20.62 -1.24 12.88
N ARG A 312 19.81 -2.28 12.68
CA ARG A 312 19.06 -2.95 13.77
C ARG A 312 20.00 -3.68 14.74
N THR A 313 21.03 -4.35 14.24
CA THR A 313 22.00 -5.07 15.10
C THR A 313 22.93 -4.12 15.85
N GLY A 314 23.37 -3.02 15.24
CA GLY A 314 24.20 -1.99 15.89
C GLY A 314 23.49 -1.29 17.04
N LEU A 315 22.20 -0.94 16.87
CA LEU A 315 21.39 -0.33 17.93
C LEU A 315 21.10 -1.29 19.09
N SER A 316 20.88 -2.56 18.82
CA SER A 316 20.67 -3.57 19.87
C SER A 316 21.94 -3.79 20.72
N ALA A 317 23.12 -3.67 20.13
CA ALA A 317 24.40 -3.75 20.83
C ALA A 317 24.66 -2.50 21.70
N ALA A 318 24.37 -1.31 21.17
CA ALA A 318 24.51 -0.06 21.90
C ALA A 318 23.54 0.06 23.10
N SER A 319 22.29 -0.42 22.94
CA SER A 319 21.30 -0.45 24.03
C SER A 319 21.67 -1.41 25.15
N ARG A 320 22.28 -2.57 24.85
CA ARG A 320 22.78 -3.51 25.87
C ARG A 320 24.02 -2.97 26.58
N ALA A 321 24.90 -2.25 25.87
CA ALA A 321 26.09 -1.64 26.47
C ALA A 321 25.73 -0.52 27.45
N SER A 322 24.70 0.28 27.15
CA SER A 322 24.23 1.36 28.05
C SER A 322 23.53 0.81 29.31
N GLN A 323 22.86 -0.34 29.23
CA GLN A 323 22.25 -0.97 30.40
C GLN A 323 23.28 -1.62 31.34
N HIS A 324 24.44 -2.05 30.82
CA HIS A 324 25.53 -2.59 31.63
C HIS A 324 26.44 -1.51 32.23
N ALA A 325 26.38 -0.27 31.73
CA ALA A 325 27.14 0.86 32.28
C ALA A 325 26.40 1.61 33.39
N SER A 326 25.12 1.29 33.64
CA SER A 326 24.24 1.94 34.64
C SER A 326 23.90 1.02 35.83
N GLY A 327 24.49 -0.15 35.93
CA GLY A 327 24.41 -1.08 37.05
C GLY A 327 25.81 -1.25 37.66
#